data_5b11de8439647f40446797c60efd80c7
#
_entry.id   5b11de8439647f40446797c60efd80c7
#
_cell.length_a   1.000
_cell.length_b   1.000
_cell.length_c   1.000
_cell.angle_alpha   90.00
_cell.angle_beta   90.00
_cell.angle_gamma   90.00
#
_symmetry.space_group_name_H-M   'P 1'
#
loop_
_entity.id
_entity.type
_entity.pdbx_description
1 polymer ?
#
loop_
_entity_poly.entity_id
_entity_poly.type
_entity_poly.pdbx_seq_one_letter_code
_entity_poly.pdbx_strand_id
1 'polypeptide(L)'
;GESRRALQDSTREVNQLIEQRRYQQLKQQRLLAEPEPAAPALPQSAQCLPIAGVYLQGVTLLSPSDLSALSALPEQCISSNDINRLTRELTRLYVQKGYITARVQIVRPNSQGELGLSVTEGFIEKIEGGDRWVNSRLLFPGLEGKPLKLTELDQGLDQANRLQSNTTKLDILPGHQVGGSVIRLRNQHAKPWLITAGTDN
;
A
#
# COMPACT_ATOMS: atom_id res chain seq x y z
N GLY A 1 18.88 0.59 -31.48
CA GLY A 1 18.83 1.91 -31.54
C GLY A 1 17.69 2.64 -30.86
N GLU A 2 17.34 3.75 -31.42
CA GLU A 2 16.31 4.62 -30.83
C GLU A 2 14.93 3.98 -30.76
N SER A 3 14.57 3.15 -31.74
CA SER A 3 13.27 2.49 -31.73
C SER A 3 13.14 1.48 -30.60
N ARG A 4 14.22 0.82 -30.21
CA ARG A 4 14.16 -0.09 -29.04
C ARG A 4 13.97 0.68 -27.75
N ARG A 5 14.65 1.83 -27.60
CA ARG A 5 14.49 2.68 -26.42
C ARG A 5 13.07 3.21 -26.31
N ALA A 6 12.51 3.69 -27.42
CA ALA A 6 11.14 4.17 -27.45
C ALA A 6 10.14 3.08 -27.05
N LEU A 7 10.34 1.84 -27.52
CA LEU A 7 9.49 0.71 -27.16
C LEU A 7 9.63 0.35 -25.69
N GLN A 8 10.86 0.37 -25.16
CA GLN A 8 11.09 0.09 -23.75
C GLN A 8 10.48 1.16 -22.85
N ASP A 9 10.59 2.42 -23.24
CA ASP A 9 10.01 3.52 -22.47
C ASP A 9 8.48 3.45 -22.51
N SER A 10 7.88 3.16 -23.66
CA SER A 10 6.43 2.98 -23.77
C SER A 10 5.93 1.81 -22.93
N THR A 11 6.65 0.69 -22.94
CA THR A 11 6.30 -0.47 -22.13
C THR A 11 6.40 -0.15 -20.63
N ARG A 12 7.42 0.60 -20.23
CA ARG A 12 7.59 1.03 -18.85
C ARG A 12 6.44 1.93 -18.41
N GLU A 13 6.04 2.90 -19.24
CA GLU A 13 4.93 3.78 -18.94
C GLU A 13 3.62 3.01 -18.80
N VAL A 14 3.33 2.08 -19.69
CA VAL A 14 2.13 1.25 -19.64
C VAL A 14 2.12 0.41 -18.38
N ASN A 15 3.26 -0.18 -18.00
CA ASN A 15 3.36 -0.98 -16.79
C ASN A 15 3.12 -0.13 -15.54
N GLN A 16 3.64 1.10 -15.51
CA GLN A 16 3.39 2.01 -14.39
C GLN A 16 1.91 2.38 -14.28
N LEU A 17 1.23 2.62 -15.40
CA LEU A 17 -0.19 2.92 -15.40
C LEU A 17 -1.02 1.72 -14.90
N ILE A 18 -0.66 0.52 -15.31
CA ILE A 18 -1.33 -0.71 -14.86
C ILE A 18 -1.16 -0.88 -13.35
N GLU A 19 0.06 -0.67 -12.84
CA GLU A 19 0.32 -0.76 -11.41
C GLU A 19 -0.48 0.28 -10.62
N GLN A 20 -0.55 1.52 -11.10
CA GLN A 20 -1.34 2.55 -10.45
C GLN A 20 -2.83 2.20 -10.42
N ARG A 21 -3.37 1.65 -11.51
CA ARG A 21 -4.77 1.23 -11.54
C ARG A 21 -5.05 0.11 -10.55
N ARG A 22 -4.19 -0.91 -10.52
CA ARG A 22 -4.32 -2.02 -9.57
C ARG A 22 -4.28 -1.52 -8.13
N TYR A 23 -3.35 -0.62 -7.86
CA TYR A 23 -3.22 -0.03 -6.56
C TYR A 23 -4.51 0.69 -6.14
N GLN A 24 -5.06 1.51 -7.03
CA GLN A 24 -6.29 2.23 -6.74
C GLN A 24 -7.48 1.29 -6.56
N GLN A 25 -7.57 0.23 -7.35
CA GLN A 25 -8.63 -0.77 -7.21
C GLN A 25 -8.56 -1.46 -5.86
N LEU A 26 -7.38 -1.88 -5.43
CA LEU A 26 -7.20 -2.51 -4.13
C LEU A 26 -7.56 -1.56 -2.99
N LYS A 27 -7.17 -0.32 -3.13
CA LYS A 27 -7.50 0.72 -2.15
C LYS A 27 -9.01 0.94 -2.08
N GLN A 28 -9.70 1.00 -3.22
CA GLN A 28 -11.14 1.14 -3.26
C GLN A 28 -11.86 -0.06 -2.64
N GLN A 29 -11.42 -1.27 -2.94
CA GLN A 29 -11.99 -2.48 -2.35
C GLN A 29 -11.87 -2.45 -0.84
N ARG A 30 -10.72 -2.02 -0.34
CA ARG A 30 -10.51 -1.89 1.09
C ARG A 30 -11.42 -0.85 1.71
N LEU A 31 -11.62 0.28 1.06
CA LEU A 31 -12.50 1.34 1.54
C LEU A 31 -13.96 0.90 1.55
N LEU A 32 -14.36 0.06 0.59
CA LEU A 32 -15.71 -0.49 0.54
C LEU A 32 -15.93 -1.57 1.59
N ALA A 33 -14.90 -2.37 1.87
CA ALA A 33 -14.99 -3.41 2.89
C ALA A 33 -15.01 -2.83 4.29
N GLU A 34 -14.23 -1.78 4.53
CA GLU A 34 -14.17 -1.10 5.80
C GLU A 34 -13.68 0.32 5.56
N PRO A 35 -14.45 1.33 5.95
CA PRO A 35 -14.05 2.70 5.72
C PRO A 35 -12.73 2.97 6.42
N GLU A 36 -11.75 3.41 5.64
CA GLU A 36 -10.46 3.75 6.19
C GLU A 36 -10.63 4.97 7.09
N PRO A 37 -10.19 4.91 8.35
CA PRO A 37 -10.22 6.10 9.17
C PRO A 37 -9.41 7.19 8.49
N ALA A 38 -9.95 8.39 8.42
CA ALA A 38 -9.22 9.52 7.88
C ALA A 38 -7.87 9.61 8.58
N ALA A 39 -6.81 9.84 7.80
CA ALA A 39 -5.50 10.06 8.40
C ALA A 39 -5.63 11.18 9.43
N PRO A 40 -5.12 10.98 10.66
CA PRO A 40 -5.25 12.02 11.66
C PRO A 40 -4.57 13.28 11.14
N ALA A 41 -5.35 14.31 11.02
CA ALA A 41 -4.86 15.60 10.58
C ALA A 41 -5.16 16.62 11.67
N LEU A 42 -4.23 17.52 11.89
CA LEU A 42 -4.46 18.65 12.77
C LEU A 42 -5.36 19.68 12.05
N PRO A 43 -6.14 20.47 12.77
CA PRO A 43 -6.89 21.56 12.15
C PRO A 43 -5.94 22.45 11.36
N GLN A 44 -6.37 22.89 10.18
CA GLN A 44 -5.54 23.76 9.36
C GLN A 44 -5.29 25.07 10.07
N SER A 45 -4.03 25.41 10.24
CA SER A 45 -3.63 26.68 10.85
C SER A 45 -2.19 27.01 10.46
N ALA A 46 -1.94 28.28 10.23
CA ALA A 46 -0.59 28.78 10.00
C ALA A 46 0.07 29.26 11.29
N GLN A 47 -0.61 29.17 12.44
CA GLN A 47 -0.05 29.57 13.71
C GLN A 47 1.03 28.60 14.16
N CYS A 48 2.03 29.12 14.84
CA CYS A 48 3.13 28.32 15.35
C CYS A 48 2.63 27.37 16.46
N LEU A 49 2.99 26.12 16.35
CA LEU A 49 2.73 25.16 17.41
C LEU A 49 3.81 25.27 18.51
N PRO A 50 3.47 24.99 19.77
CA PRO A 50 4.44 25.04 20.85
C PRO A 50 5.31 23.77 20.86
N ILE A 51 6.04 23.53 19.78
CA ILE A 51 6.91 22.35 19.66
C ILE A 51 8.30 22.79 19.23
N ALA A 52 9.30 22.03 19.67
CA ALA A 52 10.69 22.30 19.35
C ALA A 52 11.13 21.63 18.05
N GLY A 53 10.38 20.66 17.56
CA GLY A 53 10.70 19.92 16.35
C GLY A 53 9.77 18.74 16.17
N VAL A 54 10.14 17.88 15.25
CA VAL A 54 9.36 16.67 14.93
C VAL A 54 10.32 15.48 14.83
N TYR A 55 9.92 14.34 15.37
CA TYR A 55 10.67 13.11 15.19
C TYR A 55 9.79 12.04 14.53
N LEU A 56 10.44 11.12 13.82
CA LEU A 56 9.78 9.99 13.19
C LEU A 56 10.03 8.74 14.02
N GLN A 57 9.00 7.90 14.16
CA GLN A 57 9.09 6.66 14.91
C GLN A 57 8.48 5.53 14.09
N GLY A 58 9.10 4.35 14.13
CA GLY A 58 8.57 3.18 13.45
C GLY A 58 8.88 3.10 11.95
N VAL A 59 9.77 3.93 11.46
CA VAL A 59 10.16 3.95 10.05
C VAL A 59 11.33 2.99 9.86
N THR A 60 11.08 1.84 9.28
CA THR A 60 12.09 0.81 9.03
C THR A 60 12.24 0.46 7.55
N LEU A 61 11.22 0.75 6.75
CA LEU A 61 11.18 0.37 5.33
C LEU A 61 11.61 1.49 4.38
N LEU A 62 11.86 2.67 4.90
CA LEU A 62 12.35 3.80 4.11
C LEU A 62 13.84 4.02 4.40
N SER A 63 14.61 4.26 3.35
CA SER A 63 16.03 4.55 3.48
C SER A 63 16.25 6.02 3.83
N PRO A 64 17.44 6.40 4.32
CA PRO A 64 17.78 7.82 4.48
C PRO A 64 17.63 8.62 3.19
N SER A 65 17.91 8.00 2.04
CA SER A 65 17.72 8.64 0.74
C SER A 65 16.25 8.92 0.47
N ASP A 66 15.35 8.00 0.84
CA ASP A 66 13.91 8.22 0.71
C ASP A 66 13.47 9.38 1.59
N LEU A 67 13.94 9.41 2.83
CA LEU A 67 13.56 10.45 3.79
C LEU A 67 14.09 11.82 3.39
N SER A 68 15.17 11.88 2.63
CA SER A 68 15.70 13.15 2.12
C SER A 68 14.78 13.83 1.13
N ALA A 69 13.80 13.11 0.58
CA ALA A 69 12.79 13.70 -0.30
C ALA A 69 11.71 14.48 0.46
N LEU A 70 11.64 14.33 1.78
CA LEU A 70 10.69 15.08 2.59
C LEU A 70 11.09 16.56 2.64
N SER A 71 10.09 17.44 2.58
CA SER A 71 10.33 18.86 2.68
C SER A 71 10.83 19.22 4.07
N ALA A 72 11.82 20.10 4.13
CA ALA A 72 12.32 20.58 5.41
C ALA A 72 11.24 21.40 6.15
N LEU A 73 11.20 21.27 7.47
CA LEU A 73 10.32 22.07 8.29
C LEU A 73 10.92 23.45 8.51
N PRO A 74 10.07 24.49 8.64
CA PRO A 74 10.57 25.81 9.01
C PRO A 74 11.30 25.78 10.35
N GLU A 75 12.41 26.48 10.46
CA GLU A 75 13.21 26.45 11.69
C GLU A 75 12.56 27.24 12.84
N GLN A 76 11.91 28.33 12.54
CA GLN A 76 11.43 29.25 13.57
C GLN A 76 9.98 29.02 13.98
N CYS A 77 9.17 28.51 13.06
CA CYS A 77 7.74 28.36 13.33
C CYS A 77 7.21 27.16 12.59
N ILE A 78 6.86 26.12 13.31
CA ILE A 78 6.23 24.92 12.74
C ILE A 78 4.73 25.03 13.01
N SER A 79 3.94 25.05 11.96
CA SER A 79 2.48 25.14 12.06
C SER A 79 1.84 23.77 11.86
N SER A 80 0.54 23.66 12.15
CA SER A 80 -0.21 22.45 11.86
C SER A 80 -0.24 22.16 10.36
N ASN A 81 -0.21 23.17 9.51
CA ASN A 81 -0.13 22.98 8.06
C ASN A 81 1.18 22.27 7.67
N ASP A 82 2.28 22.63 8.32
CA ASP A 82 3.57 21.99 8.09
C ASP A 82 3.54 20.53 8.50
N ILE A 83 2.94 20.22 9.64
CA ILE A 83 2.82 18.84 10.12
C ILE A 83 1.94 18.01 9.18
N ASN A 84 0.81 18.56 8.75
CA ASN A 84 -0.08 17.88 7.82
C ASN A 84 0.61 17.58 6.48
N ARG A 85 1.40 18.55 5.99
CA ARG A 85 2.17 18.37 4.76
C ARG A 85 3.20 17.24 4.93
N LEU A 86 3.93 17.24 6.03
CA LEU A 86 4.93 16.21 6.30
C LEU A 86 4.28 14.82 6.40
N THR A 87 3.15 14.72 7.08
CA THR A 87 2.40 13.47 7.19
C THR A 87 1.97 12.96 5.80
N ARG A 88 1.47 13.84 4.93
CA ARG A 88 1.08 13.47 3.58
C ARG A 88 2.28 13.02 2.74
N GLU A 89 3.39 13.74 2.82
CA GLU A 89 4.60 13.39 2.08
C GLU A 89 5.15 12.03 2.52
N LEU A 90 5.19 11.79 3.83
CA LEU A 90 5.65 10.52 4.38
C LEU A 90 4.76 9.37 3.94
N THR A 91 3.44 9.54 4.01
CA THR A 91 2.50 8.54 3.53
C THR A 91 2.70 8.25 2.05
N ARG A 92 2.92 9.30 1.25
CA ARG A 92 3.15 9.15 -0.18
C ARG A 92 4.41 8.32 -0.47
N LEU A 93 5.48 8.49 0.31
CA LEU A 93 6.69 7.69 0.13
C LEU A 93 6.41 6.20 0.33
N TYR A 94 5.65 5.85 1.35
CA TYR A 94 5.28 4.45 1.58
C TYR A 94 4.43 3.92 0.44
N VAL A 95 3.44 4.68 0.02
CA VAL A 95 2.54 4.29 -1.06
C VAL A 95 3.29 4.08 -2.37
N GLN A 96 4.22 4.96 -2.69
CA GLN A 96 5.02 4.84 -3.91
C GLN A 96 5.87 3.58 -3.93
N LYS A 97 6.27 3.09 -2.76
CA LYS A 97 7.03 1.85 -2.66
C LYS A 97 6.15 0.60 -2.61
N GLY A 98 4.85 0.77 -2.61
CA GLY A 98 3.90 -0.35 -2.54
C GLY A 98 3.42 -0.69 -1.15
N TYR A 99 3.84 0.03 -0.12
CA TYR A 99 3.40 -0.22 1.25
C TYR A 99 2.10 0.53 1.51
N ILE A 100 1.02 0.04 0.94
CA ILE A 100 -0.26 0.73 0.87
C ILE A 100 -1.05 0.74 2.18
N THR A 101 -0.66 -0.08 3.15
CA THR A 101 -1.33 -0.12 4.45
C THR A 101 -0.55 0.64 5.53
N ALA A 102 0.51 1.33 5.16
CA ALA A 102 1.25 2.15 6.09
C ALA A 102 0.40 3.33 6.57
N ARG A 103 0.45 3.62 7.86
CA ARG A 103 -0.32 4.68 8.48
C ARG A 103 0.57 5.51 9.38
N VAL A 104 0.33 6.79 9.41
CA VAL A 104 1.06 7.74 10.24
C VAL A 104 0.12 8.29 11.30
N GLN A 105 0.52 8.26 12.56
CA GLN A 105 -0.23 8.83 13.67
C GLN A 105 0.59 9.92 14.33
N ILE A 106 -0.10 10.93 14.81
CA ILE A 106 0.52 12.05 15.52
C ILE A 106 0.56 11.70 17.01
N VAL A 107 1.75 11.76 17.59
CA VAL A 107 1.98 11.42 18.99
C VAL A 107 2.34 12.69 19.75
N ARG A 108 1.87 12.80 21.00
CA ARG A 108 2.13 13.96 21.85
C ARG A 108 3.61 14.27 21.95
N PRO A 109 3.97 15.54 22.10
CA PRO A 109 5.37 15.91 22.24
C PRO A 109 6.07 15.17 23.39
N ASN A 110 7.32 14.81 23.16
CA ASN A 110 8.17 14.16 24.16
C ASN A 110 8.70 15.18 25.15
N SER A 111 9.58 14.74 26.05
CA SER A 111 10.17 15.61 27.08
C SER A 111 11.03 16.74 26.49
N GLN A 112 11.46 16.60 25.25
CA GLN A 112 12.24 17.61 24.54
C GLN A 112 11.35 18.56 23.72
N GLY A 113 10.03 18.41 23.80
CA GLY A 113 9.10 19.25 23.07
C GLY A 113 8.93 18.85 21.60
N GLU A 114 9.43 17.69 21.18
CA GLU A 114 9.33 17.24 19.80
C GLU A 114 8.06 16.43 19.57
N LEU A 115 7.27 16.84 18.58
CA LEU A 115 6.05 16.14 18.20
C LEU A 115 6.43 14.86 17.44
N GLY A 116 5.79 13.75 17.78
CA GLY A 116 6.07 12.49 17.12
C GLY A 116 5.15 12.19 15.96
N LEU A 117 5.72 11.65 14.89
CA LEU A 117 4.97 11.00 13.83
C LEU A 117 5.31 9.52 13.91
N SER A 118 4.36 8.74 14.40
CA SER A 118 4.54 7.30 14.58
C SER A 118 3.96 6.58 13.39
N VAL A 119 4.77 5.75 12.75
CA VAL A 119 4.37 5.01 11.55
C VAL A 119 4.12 3.56 11.91
N THR A 120 2.95 3.07 11.50
CA THR A 120 2.64 1.65 11.48
C THR A 120 2.75 1.22 10.03
N GLU A 121 3.82 0.47 9.71
CA GLU A 121 4.16 0.19 8.30
C GLU A 121 3.27 -0.85 7.65
N GLY A 122 2.56 -1.63 8.43
CA GLY A 122 1.65 -2.65 7.92
C GLY A 122 2.36 -3.95 7.56
N PHE A 123 1.71 -5.07 7.86
CA PHE A 123 2.25 -6.38 7.55
C PHE A 123 1.12 -7.34 7.17
N ILE A 124 1.48 -8.45 6.55
CA ILE A 124 0.54 -9.49 6.18
C ILE A 124 0.38 -10.43 7.39
N GLU A 125 -0.81 -10.40 7.98
CA GLU A 125 -1.10 -11.27 9.12
C GLU A 125 -1.37 -12.69 8.66
N LYS A 126 -2.13 -12.85 7.60
CA LYS A 126 -2.54 -14.13 7.07
C LYS A 126 -2.93 -14.01 5.61
N ILE A 127 -2.67 -15.05 4.84
CA ILE A 127 -3.17 -15.18 3.46
C ILE A 127 -4.10 -16.39 3.44
N GLU A 128 -5.33 -16.17 3.03
CA GLU A 128 -6.35 -17.22 3.02
C GLU A 128 -7.14 -17.21 1.70
N GLY A 129 -7.97 -18.22 1.52
CA GLY A 129 -8.78 -18.35 0.32
C GLY A 129 -8.07 -19.13 -0.76
N GLY A 130 -8.60 -19.04 -1.96
CA GLY A 130 -8.18 -19.87 -3.05
C GLY A 130 -8.84 -21.25 -3.00
N ASP A 131 -8.34 -22.18 -3.79
CA ASP A 131 -8.83 -23.54 -3.82
C ASP A 131 -7.71 -24.50 -4.21
N ARG A 132 -8.05 -25.74 -4.57
CA ARG A 132 -7.05 -26.72 -4.98
C ARG A 132 -6.24 -26.32 -6.21
N TRP A 133 -6.76 -25.40 -7.03
CA TRP A 133 -6.10 -24.94 -8.24
C TRP A 133 -5.21 -23.73 -7.99
N VAL A 134 -5.53 -22.95 -6.96
CA VAL A 134 -4.79 -21.77 -6.59
C VAL A 134 -4.41 -21.86 -5.12
N ASN A 135 -3.17 -22.22 -4.86
CA ASN A 135 -2.68 -22.42 -3.50
C ASN A 135 -1.91 -21.19 -3.04
N SER A 136 -2.39 -20.57 -1.99
CA SER A 136 -1.79 -19.34 -1.45
C SER A 136 -0.34 -19.53 -1.04
N ARG A 137 0.04 -20.72 -0.56
CA ARG A 137 1.42 -20.98 -0.15
C ARG A 137 2.37 -21.02 -1.32
N LEU A 138 1.90 -21.47 -2.49
CA LEU A 138 2.72 -21.52 -3.69
C LEU A 138 2.79 -20.16 -4.38
N LEU A 139 1.71 -19.36 -4.32
CA LEU A 139 1.67 -18.06 -4.95
C LEU A 139 2.39 -16.98 -4.13
N PHE A 140 2.36 -17.10 -2.81
CA PHE A 140 2.90 -16.10 -1.91
C PHE A 140 3.82 -16.74 -0.87
N PRO A 141 4.91 -17.38 -1.30
CA PRO A 141 5.77 -18.10 -0.37
C PRO A 141 6.46 -17.13 0.59
N GLY A 142 6.29 -17.38 1.88
CA GLY A 142 6.98 -16.63 2.91
C GLY A 142 6.51 -15.20 3.14
N LEU A 143 5.35 -14.81 2.60
CA LEU A 143 4.87 -13.43 2.77
C LEU A 143 4.11 -13.21 4.07
N GLU A 144 3.58 -14.24 4.73
CA GLU A 144 2.93 -14.07 6.02
C GLU A 144 3.93 -13.56 7.06
N GLY A 145 3.56 -12.57 7.81
CA GLY A 145 4.42 -11.90 8.78
C GLY A 145 5.35 -10.85 8.20
N LYS A 146 5.42 -10.73 6.88
CA LYS A 146 6.26 -9.75 6.21
C LYS A 146 5.50 -8.45 5.97
N PRO A 147 6.21 -7.34 5.77
CA PRO A 147 5.54 -6.10 5.39
C PRO A 147 4.67 -6.30 4.16
N LEU A 148 3.49 -5.67 4.15
CA LEU A 148 2.57 -5.76 3.03
C LEU A 148 3.07 -4.86 1.91
N LYS A 149 3.55 -5.47 0.83
CA LYS A 149 4.04 -4.76 -0.35
C LYS A 149 3.22 -5.19 -1.56
N LEU A 150 2.53 -4.24 -2.16
CA LEU A 150 1.58 -4.51 -3.24
C LEU A 150 2.22 -5.22 -4.43
N THR A 151 3.45 -4.87 -4.79
CA THR A 151 4.12 -5.49 -5.94
C THR A 151 4.32 -6.99 -5.76
N GLU A 152 4.58 -7.45 -4.53
CA GLU A 152 4.74 -8.87 -4.25
C GLU A 152 3.41 -9.61 -4.37
N LEU A 153 2.31 -9.00 -3.94
CA LEU A 153 0.97 -9.56 -4.10
C LEU A 153 0.55 -9.60 -5.56
N ASP A 154 0.85 -8.55 -6.31
CA ASP A 154 0.55 -8.49 -7.74
C ASP A 154 1.29 -9.56 -8.52
N GLN A 155 2.54 -9.84 -8.19
CA GLN A 155 3.32 -10.89 -8.83
C GLN A 155 2.68 -12.26 -8.64
N GLY A 156 2.22 -12.56 -7.44
CA GLY A 156 1.53 -13.81 -7.16
C GLY A 156 0.22 -13.94 -7.92
N LEU A 157 -0.56 -12.84 -7.98
CA LEU A 157 -1.81 -12.82 -8.74
C LEU A 157 -1.57 -12.99 -10.23
N ASP A 158 -0.58 -12.32 -10.78
CA ASP A 158 -0.26 -12.44 -12.21
C ASP A 158 0.12 -13.87 -12.56
N GLN A 159 0.87 -14.53 -11.70
CA GLN A 159 1.23 -15.91 -11.90
C GLN A 159 -0.01 -16.82 -11.85
N ALA A 160 -0.89 -16.64 -10.91
CA ALA A 160 -2.12 -17.39 -10.80
C ALA A 160 -2.98 -17.24 -12.06
N ASN A 161 -3.13 -16.03 -12.54
CA ASN A 161 -3.98 -15.73 -13.70
C ASN A 161 -3.33 -16.17 -15.02
N ARG A 162 -2.02 -16.36 -15.03
CA ARG A 162 -1.31 -16.79 -16.21
C ARG A 162 -1.34 -18.30 -16.39
N LEU A 163 -1.27 -19.05 -15.30
CA LEU A 163 -1.16 -20.50 -15.34
C LEU A 163 -2.52 -21.21 -15.46
N GLN A 164 -3.59 -20.56 -15.14
CA GLN A 164 -4.91 -21.16 -15.06
C GLN A 164 -5.92 -20.36 -15.85
N SER A 165 -6.97 -21.04 -16.33
CA SER A 165 -8.13 -20.33 -16.88
C SER A 165 -8.98 -19.74 -15.76
N ASN A 166 -8.32 -19.14 -14.79
CA ASN A 166 -8.95 -18.58 -13.62
C ASN A 166 -8.80 -17.08 -13.61
N THR A 167 -9.77 -16.40 -13.05
CA THR A 167 -9.62 -15.02 -12.64
C THR A 167 -9.48 -15.03 -11.13
N THR A 168 -8.28 -14.78 -10.65
CA THR A 168 -8.03 -14.68 -9.22
C THR A 168 -7.96 -13.20 -8.85
N LYS A 169 -8.73 -12.82 -7.87
CA LYS A 169 -8.75 -11.49 -7.30
C LYS A 169 -8.33 -11.57 -5.84
N LEU A 170 -7.94 -10.41 -5.31
CA LEU A 170 -7.41 -10.32 -3.98
C LEU A 170 -8.12 -9.23 -3.21
N ASP A 171 -8.54 -9.52 -1.99
CA ASP A 171 -9.07 -8.53 -1.07
C ASP A 171 -8.07 -8.34 0.07
N ILE A 172 -7.88 -7.10 0.47
CA ILE A 172 -7.06 -6.75 1.63
C ILE A 172 -8.01 -6.33 2.74
N LEU A 173 -8.07 -7.13 3.79
CA LEU A 173 -8.99 -6.94 4.90
C LEU A 173 -8.21 -6.60 6.17
N PRO A 174 -8.81 -5.87 7.11
CA PRO A 174 -8.17 -5.64 8.39
C PRO A 174 -7.92 -6.96 9.12
N GLY A 175 -6.77 -7.08 9.73
CA GLY A 175 -6.45 -8.21 10.57
C GLY A 175 -6.84 -7.99 12.03
N HIS A 176 -6.45 -8.91 12.88
CA HIS A 176 -6.73 -8.82 14.31
C HIS A 176 -5.66 -8.06 15.07
N GLN A 177 -4.45 -7.97 14.51
CA GLN A 177 -3.34 -7.26 15.13
C GLN A 177 -3.21 -5.86 14.58
N VAL A 178 -2.66 -4.95 15.37
CA VAL A 178 -2.43 -3.57 14.92
C VAL A 178 -1.46 -3.59 13.74
N GLY A 179 -1.88 -2.97 12.65
CA GLY A 179 -1.08 -2.95 11.42
C GLY A 179 -1.15 -4.23 10.59
N GLY A 180 -1.85 -5.25 11.06
CA GLY A 180 -2.00 -6.49 10.32
C GLY A 180 -3.13 -6.45 9.31
N SER A 181 -2.93 -7.11 8.18
CA SER A 181 -3.95 -7.27 7.14
C SER A 181 -4.09 -8.72 6.78
N VAL A 182 -5.32 -9.13 6.48
CA VAL A 182 -5.61 -10.47 5.97
C VAL A 182 -5.83 -10.34 4.47
N ILE A 183 -5.09 -11.16 3.72
CA ILE A 183 -5.20 -11.20 2.28
C ILE A 183 -6.11 -12.36 1.93
N ARG A 184 -7.21 -12.09 1.25
CA ARG A 184 -8.18 -13.12 0.87
C ARG A 184 -8.22 -13.25 -0.63
N LEU A 185 -7.95 -14.47 -1.12
CA LEU A 185 -8.01 -14.78 -2.54
C LEU A 185 -9.42 -15.20 -2.91
N ARG A 186 -9.91 -14.66 -4.03
CA ARG A 186 -11.19 -15.06 -4.61
C ARG A 186 -10.94 -15.58 -6.01
N ASN A 187 -11.32 -16.83 -6.26
CA ASN A 187 -11.17 -17.43 -7.57
C ASN A 187 -12.49 -17.46 -8.29
N GLN A 188 -12.47 -17.11 -9.55
CA GLN A 188 -13.57 -17.36 -10.45
C GLN A 188 -13.04 -18.20 -11.60
N HIS A 189 -13.36 -19.49 -11.57
CA HIS A 189 -12.95 -20.35 -12.65
C HIS A 189 -13.77 -20.07 -13.90
N ALA A 190 -13.08 -20.02 -15.02
CA ALA A 190 -13.77 -20.07 -16.29
C ALA A 190 -14.45 -21.44 -16.39
N LYS A 191 -15.76 -21.46 -16.61
CA LYS A 191 -16.48 -22.71 -16.70
C LYS A 191 -16.15 -23.34 -18.06
N PRO A 192 -15.58 -24.55 -18.08
CA PRO A 192 -15.18 -25.16 -19.35
C PRO A 192 -16.32 -25.29 -20.34
N TRP A 193 -17.51 -25.56 -19.84
CA TRP A 193 -18.63 -25.73 -20.71
C TRP A 193 -19.12 -24.39 -21.19
N LEU A 194 -18.74 -23.35 -20.59
CA LEU A 194 -19.02 -22.10 -21.13
C LEU A 194 -18.25 -21.87 -22.35
N ILE A 195 -17.23 -22.54 -22.43
CA ILE A 195 -16.45 -22.55 -23.57
C ILE A 195 -17.22 -23.16 -24.68
N THR A 196 -18.04 -24.03 -24.28
CA THR A 196 -18.92 -24.64 -25.16
C THR A 196 -20.20 -24.10 -24.97
N ALA A 197 -20.27 -23.19 -24.24
CA ALA A 197 -21.49 -22.84 -23.79
C ALA A 197 -22.27 -22.35 -24.76
N GLY A 198 -21.69 -22.03 -25.45
CA GLY A 198 -22.48 -21.74 -26.30
C GLY A 198 -23.58 -22.50 -26.34
N THR A 199 -23.39 -23.41 -25.96
CA THR A 199 -24.29 -24.28 -26.03
C THR A 199 -25.41 -23.98 -25.31
N ASP A 200 -25.35 -23.38 -24.52
CA ASP A 200 -26.43 -23.23 -23.85
C ASP A 200 -27.15 -22.26 -24.49
N ASN A 201 -27.21 -22.17 -25.34
CA ASN A 201 -28.14 -21.45 -25.79
C ASN A 201 -29.39 -21.64 -25.62
#